data_26d2b71e36ec15926662f7ca4e9098bd
#
_entry.id   26d2b71e36ec15926662f7ca4e9098bd
#
_cell.length_a   1.000
_cell.length_b   1.000
_cell.length_c   1.000
_cell.angle_alpha   90.00
_cell.angle_beta   90.00
_cell.angle_gamma   90.00
#
_symmetry.space_group_name_H-M   'P 1'
#
loop_
_entity.id
_entity.type
_entity.pdbx_description
1 polymer ?
#
loop_
_entity_poly.entity_id
_entity_poly.type
_entity_poly.pdbx_seq_one_letter_code
_entity_poly.pdbx_strand_id
1 'polypeptide(L)'
;MKSEKDIDLSELSFETKRDINFYIKEKFKDASKFTQSQIKKIENVAKSLEEGYPRDYLIGNSEFYGRKYFVDQRVLIPRPETEVLVDTIKSLNLSDGSILCDLGTGSGCIGISLAMLNESFIVFGVDISEEAILVARKNDLTYMKKN
;
A
#
# COMPACT_ATOMS: atom_id res chain seq x y z
N MET A 1 -17.11 19.27 18.54
CA MET A 1 -16.05 18.77 17.65
C MET A 1 -14.75 19.43 18.07
N LYS A 2 -13.73 18.63 18.38
CA LYS A 2 -12.40 19.15 18.74
C LYS A 2 -11.60 19.42 17.47
N SER A 3 -10.69 20.39 17.50
CA SER A 3 -9.78 20.68 16.39
C SER A 3 -8.57 19.73 16.39
N GLU A 4 -7.77 19.73 15.32
CA GLU A 4 -6.50 18.99 15.25
C GLU A 4 -5.54 19.36 16.39
N LYS A 5 -5.64 20.61 16.88
CA LYS A 5 -4.88 21.12 18.03
C LYS A 5 -5.27 20.50 19.38
N ASP A 6 -6.41 19.78 19.45
CA ASP A 6 -6.88 19.15 20.66
C ASP A 6 -6.38 17.70 20.82
N ILE A 7 -5.60 17.17 19.85
CA ILE A 7 -4.92 15.87 19.94
C ILE A 7 -3.53 16.15 20.50
N ASP A 8 -3.27 15.69 21.71
CA ASP A 8 -1.95 15.83 22.31
C ASP A 8 -0.97 14.84 21.71
N LEU A 9 -0.11 15.35 20.84
CA LEU A 9 0.96 14.62 20.20
C LEU A 9 2.35 15.06 20.72
N SER A 10 2.40 15.85 21.79
CA SER A 10 3.63 16.52 22.26
C SER A 10 4.73 15.56 22.62
N GLU A 11 4.40 14.43 23.24
CA GLU A 11 5.35 13.43 23.73
C GLU A 11 5.81 12.41 22.67
N LEU A 12 5.23 12.43 21.47
CA LEU A 12 5.56 11.49 20.40
C LEU A 12 6.91 11.84 19.74
N SER A 13 7.60 10.81 19.23
CA SER A 13 8.80 10.96 18.43
C SER A 13 8.56 11.81 17.17
N PHE A 14 9.62 12.37 16.58
CA PHE A 14 9.50 13.13 15.33
C PHE A 14 8.95 12.26 14.18
N GLU A 15 9.38 11.01 14.11
CA GLU A 15 8.93 10.07 13.07
C GLU A 15 7.44 9.75 13.23
N THR A 16 6.99 9.45 14.45
CA THR A 16 5.58 9.18 14.72
C THR A 16 4.71 10.40 14.40
N LYS A 17 5.15 11.61 14.75
CA LYS A 17 4.44 12.85 14.38
C LYS A 17 4.27 12.99 12.87
N ARG A 18 5.32 12.72 12.09
CA ARG A 18 5.27 12.75 10.64
C ARG A 18 4.27 11.71 10.10
N ASP A 19 4.34 10.50 10.60
CA ASP A 19 3.53 9.38 10.11
C ASP A 19 2.06 9.52 10.54
N ILE A 20 1.78 10.06 11.72
CA ILE A 20 0.39 10.34 12.15
C ILE A 20 -0.23 11.46 11.32
N ASN A 21 0.53 12.51 10.98
CA ASN A 21 0.05 13.57 10.09
C ASN A 21 -0.28 13.01 8.69
N PHE A 22 0.56 12.11 8.17
CA PHE A 22 0.29 11.43 6.92
C PHE A 22 -0.97 10.55 7.01
N TYR A 23 -1.12 9.78 8.10
CA TYR A 23 -2.32 8.98 8.35
C TYR A 23 -3.60 9.84 8.40
N ILE A 24 -3.55 10.97 9.12
CA ILE A 24 -4.67 11.90 9.23
C ILE A 24 -5.07 12.41 7.84
N LYS A 25 -4.10 12.85 7.04
CA LYS A 25 -4.34 13.33 5.68
C LYS A 25 -4.98 12.27 4.79
N GLU A 26 -4.47 11.05 4.79
CA GLU A 26 -4.99 9.95 3.96
C GLU A 26 -6.41 9.52 4.38
N LYS A 27 -6.69 9.45 5.69
CA LYS A 27 -7.95 8.91 6.20
C LYS A 27 -9.06 9.93 6.39
N PHE A 28 -8.70 11.18 6.66
CA PHE A 28 -9.66 12.22 7.02
C PHE A 28 -9.67 13.42 6.07
N LYS A 29 -8.84 13.40 5.02
CA LYS A 29 -8.80 14.44 3.95
C LYS A 29 -8.73 15.86 4.53
N ASP A 30 -7.75 16.12 5.38
CA ASP A 30 -7.51 17.42 6.01
C ASP A 30 -8.71 17.96 6.79
N ALA A 31 -9.45 17.12 7.49
CA ALA A 31 -10.54 17.54 8.34
C ALA A 31 -10.03 18.52 9.40
N SER A 32 -10.58 19.75 9.43
CA SER A 32 -10.22 20.76 10.41
C SER A 32 -10.77 20.48 11.82
N LYS A 33 -11.65 19.49 11.95
CA LYS A 33 -12.30 19.09 13.21
C LYS A 33 -12.59 17.60 13.22
N PHE A 34 -12.33 16.95 14.35
CA PHE A 34 -12.55 15.52 14.54
C PHE A 34 -13.65 15.24 15.56
N THR A 35 -14.37 14.15 15.36
CA THR A 35 -15.26 13.57 16.36
C THR A 35 -14.45 12.88 17.45
N GLN A 36 -15.03 12.62 18.62
CA GLN A 36 -14.37 11.87 19.70
C GLN A 36 -13.93 10.48 19.25
N SER A 37 -14.72 9.81 18.41
CA SER A 37 -14.37 8.49 17.85
C SER A 37 -13.15 8.56 16.93
N GLN A 38 -13.03 9.61 16.12
CA GLN A 38 -11.86 9.82 15.25
C GLN A 38 -10.61 10.15 16.07
N ILE A 39 -10.73 10.99 17.09
CA ILE A 39 -9.63 11.31 18.01
C ILE A 39 -9.09 10.03 18.66
N LYS A 40 -9.96 9.22 19.26
CA LYS A 40 -9.56 7.95 19.87
C LYS A 40 -8.88 7.01 18.88
N LYS A 41 -9.34 7.00 17.62
CA LYS A 41 -8.69 6.22 16.56
C LYS A 41 -7.29 6.75 16.22
N ILE A 42 -7.13 8.07 16.15
CA ILE A 42 -5.82 8.71 15.92
C ILE A 42 -4.85 8.40 17.05
N GLU A 43 -5.30 8.51 18.32
CA GLU A 43 -4.50 8.17 19.50
C GLU A 43 -4.03 6.70 19.48
N ASN A 44 -4.92 5.76 19.14
CA ASN A 44 -4.55 4.34 19.03
C ASN A 44 -3.52 4.11 17.90
N VAL A 45 -3.69 4.78 16.77
CA VAL A 45 -2.73 4.72 15.66
C VAL A 45 -1.38 5.30 16.07
N ALA A 46 -1.37 6.44 16.77
CA ALA A 46 -0.14 7.05 17.28
C ALA A 46 0.62 6.08 18.20
N LYS A 47 -0.09 5.41 19.11
CA LYS A 47 0.50 4.39 19.98
C LYS A 47 1.09 3.23 19.18
N SER A 48 0.37 2.70 18.20
CA SER A 48 0.89 1.61 17.35
C SER A 48 2.15 2.02 16.59
N LEU A 49 2.21 3.26 16.08
CA LEU A 49 3.39 3.79 15.40
C LEU A 49 4.59 3.93 16.34
N GLU A 50 4.40 4.42 17.58
CA GLU A 50 5.47 4.46 18.60
C GLU A 50 5.98 3.06 18.97
N GLU A 51 5.12 2.05 18.94
CA GLU A 51 5.48 0.64 19.13
C GLU A 51 6.16 0.03 17.88
N GLY A 52 6.38 0.80 16.81
CA GLY A 52 7.06 0.37 15.58
C GLY A 52 6.17 -0.37 14.58
N TYR A 53 4.83 -0.31 14.75
CA TYR A 53 3.93 -0.94 13.79
C TYR A 53 3.97 -0.19 12.44
N PRO A 54 4.08 -0.90 11.30
CA PRO A 54 4.23 -0.25 9.99
C PRO A 54 3.04 0.64 9.62
N ARG A 55 3.34 1.89 9.29
CA ARG A 55 2.35 2.90 8.89
C ARG A 55 1.45 2.43 7.74
N ASP A 56 2.01 1.79 6.73
CA ASP A 56 1.28 1.40 5.52
C ASP A 56 0.19 0.37 5.81
N TYR A 57 0.39 -0.53 6.79
CA TYR A 57 -0.68 -1.41 7.24
C TYR A 57 -1.82 -0.67 7.96
N LEU A 58 -1.50 0.38 8.73
CA LEU A 58 -2.52 1.21 9.40
C LEU A 58 -3.33 2.01 8.37
N ILE A 59 -2.66 2.47 7.33
CA ILE A 59 -3.29 3.16 6.20
C ILE A 59 -4.05 2.16 5.32
N GLY A 60 -3.58 0.92 5.21
CA GLY A 60 -4.14 -0.13 4.36
C GLY A 60 -3.77 0.04 2.89
N ASN A 61 -2.72 0.79 2.59
CA ASN A 61 -2.12 0.84 1.26
C ASN A 61 -0.66 1.26 1.31
N SER A 62 0.09 0.87 0.29
CA SER A 62 1.46 1.28 0.03
C SER A 62 1.60 1.69 -1.43
N GLU A 63 2.45 2.66 -1.69
CA GLU A 63 2.75 3.10 -3.06
C GLU A 63 3.82 2.21 -3.68
N PHE A 64 3.61 1.80 -4.94
CA PHE A 64 4.57 1.06 -5.74
C PHE A 64 4.36 1.39 -7.21
N TYR A 65 5.41 1.72 -7.90
CA TYR A 65 5.43 2.06 -9.33
C TYR A 65 4.36 3.11 -9.72
N GLY A 66 4.26 4.17 -8.88
CA GLY A 66 3.30 5.27 -9.04
C GLY A 66 1.84 4.91 -8.78
N ARG A 67 1.56 3.77 -8.12
CA ARG A 67 0.19 3.30 -7.81
C ARG A 67 0.05 2.88 -6.36
N LYS A 68 -1.17 2.99 -5.82
CA LYS A 68 -1.48 2.58 -4.44
C LYS A 68 -2.02 1.16 -4.41
N TYR A 69 -1.27 0.24 -3.85
CA TYR A 69 -1.69 -1.15 -3.63
C TYR A 69 -2.22 -1.34 -2.22
N PHE A 70 -3.35 -2.01 -2.07
CA PHE A 70 -3.84 -2.44 -0.77
C PHE A 70 -2.84 -3.39 -0.13
N VAL A 71 -2.52 -3.15 1.14
CA VAL A 71 -1.64 -3.99 1.96
C VAL A 71 -2.19 -4.13 3.37
N ASP A 72 -1.99 -5.29 3.96
CA ASP A 72 -2.16 -5.56 5.37
C ASP A 72 -1.16 -6.64 5.82
N GLN A 73 -1.26 -7.12 7.05
CA GLN A 73 -0.32 -8.09 7.65
C GLN A 73 -0.14 -9.39 6.86
N ARG A 74 -0.99 -9.70 5.90
CA ARG A 74 -0.94 -10.92 5.08
C ARG A 74 0.12 -10.87 3.99
N VAL A 75 0.62 -9.69 3.66
CA VAL A 75 1.60 -9.48 2.58
C VAL A 75 2.72 -8.56 3.02
N LEU A 76 3.90 -8.74 2.43
CA LEU A 76 4.99 -7.78 2.59
C LEU A 76 4.60 -6.43 1.98
N ILE A 77 4.90 -5.35 2.70
CA ILE A 77 4.80 -3.99 2.15
C ILE A 77 5.76 -3.86 0.97
N PRO A 78 5.28 -3.50 -0.24
CA PRO A 78 6.14 -3.27 -1.39
C PRO A 78 7.30 -2.33 -1.06
N ARG A 79 8.49 -2.67 -1.54
CA ARG A 79 9.69 -1.85 -1.30
C ARG A 79 10.04 -1.08 -2.57
N PRO A 80 10.43 0.22 -2.45
CA PRO A 80 10.81 1.04 -3.61
C PRO A 80 11.93 0.41 -4.44
N GLU A 81 12.88 -0.27 -3.80
CA GLU A 81 14.01 -0.94 -4.48
C GLU A 81 13.52 -2.04 -5.44
N THR A 82 12.34 -2.60 -5.18
CA THR A 82 11.75 -3.65 -6.04
C THR A 82 11.22 -3.08 -7.36
N GLU A 83 11.02 -1.76 -7.48
CA GLU A 83 10.62 -1.12 -8.74
C GLU A 83 11.66 -1.31 -9.85
N VAL A 84 12.94 -1.45 -9.47
CA VAL A 84 14.04 -1.76 -10.41
C VAL A 84 13.78 -3.07 -11.16
N LEU A 85 13.11 -4.05 -10.55
CA LEU A 85 12.74 -5.29 -11.23
C LEU A 85 11.76 -5.03 -12.38
N VAL A 86 10.76 -4.18 -12.15
CA VAL A 86 9.76 -3.80 -13.17
C VAL A 86 10.45 -3.06 -14.31
N ASP A 87 11.35 -2.11 -14.00
CA ASP A 87 12.13 -1.40 -15.03
C ASP A 87 13.06 -2.32 -15.81
N THR A 88 13.67 -3.29 -15.12
CA THR A 88 14.53 -4.29 -15.80
C THR A 88 13.73 -5.10 -16.80
N ILE A 89 12.58 -5.64 -16.42
CA ILE A 89 11.71 -6.43 -17.32
C ILE A 89 11.23 -5.56 -18.49
N LYS A 90 10.85 -4.30 -18.23
CA LYS A 90 10.48 -3.33 -19.26
C LYS A 90 11.61 -3.14 -20.29
N SER A 91 12.87 -3.07 -19.83
CA SER A 91 14.04 -2.88 -20.71
C SER A 91 14.36 -4.08 -21.59
N LEU A 92 13.87 -5.28 -21.26
CA LEU A 92 14.07 -6.48 -22.06
C LEU A 92 13.31 -6.47 -23.39
N ASN A 93 12.40 -5.52 -23.60
CA ASN A 93 11.58 -5.39 -24.82
C ASN A 93 10.94 -6.72 -25.24
N LEU A 94 10.30 -7.40 -24.27
CA LEU A 94 9.65 -8.68 -24.50
C LEU A 94 8.56 -8.54 -25.58
N SER A 95 8.37 -9.60 -26.35
CA SER A 95 7.38 -9.65 -27.44
C SER A 95 5.96 -9.57 -26.87
N ASP A 96 5.04 -9.06 -27.68
CA ASP A 96 3.61 -9.13 -27.40
C ASP A 96 3.17 -10.59 -27.18
N GLY A 97 2.28 -10.80 -26.22
CA GLY A 97 1.81 -12.11 -25.80
C GLY A 97 2.79 -12.88 -24.91
N SER A 98 3.89 -12.24 -24.46
CA SER A 98 4.80 -12.89 -23.49
C SER A 98 4.09 -13.32 -22.23
N ILE A 99 4.45 -14.51 -21.73
CA ILE A 99 3.92 -15.07 -20.49
C ILE A 99 4.92 -14.81 -19.37
N LEU A 100 4.47 -14.17 -18.30
CA LEU A 100 5.26 -13.83 -17.13
C LEU A 100 4.69 -14.51 -15.89
N CYS A 101 5.55 -14.93 -14.98
CA CYS A 101 5.12 -15.52 -13.71
C CYS A 101 5.80 -14.79 -12.55
N ASP A 102 4.99 -14.16 -11.68
CA ASP A 102 5.41 -13.48 -10.47
C ASP A 102 5.32 -14.48 -9.30
N LEU A 103 6.47 -15.07 -8.93
CA LEU A 103 6.57 -16.07 -7.88
C LEU A 103 6.74 -15.40 -6.51
N GLY A 104 5.84 -15.67 -5.57
CA GLY A 104 5.76 -14.96 -4.31
C GLY A 104 5.12 -13.59 -4.49
N THR A 105 4.03 -13.52 -5.24
CA THR A 105 3.41 -12.27 -5.71
C THR A 105 2.98 -11.32 -4.58
N GLY A 106 2.74 -11.83 -3.36
CA GLY A 106 2.36 -11.02 -2.21
C GLY A 106 1.12 -10.16 -2.47
N SER A 107 1.31 -8.85 -2.50
CA SER A 107 0.25 -7.89 -2.83
C SER A 107 -0.13 -7.84 -4.32
N GLY A 108 0.60 -8.54 -5.18
CA GLY A 108 0.43 -8.48 -6.63
C GLY A 108 1.09 -7.27 -7.31
N CYS A 109 1.82 -6.44 -6.56
CA CYS A 109 2.32 -5.15 -7.06
C CYS A 109 3.24 -5.28 -8.26
N ILE A 110 4.11 -6.30 -8.33
CA ILE A 110 5.00 -6.54 -9.47
C ILE A 110 4.18 -7.02 -10.68
N GLY A 111 3.45 -8.13 -10.51
CA GLY A 111 2.68 -8.74 -11.60
C GLY A 111 1.67 -7.77 -12.22
N ILE A 112 0.91 -7.05 -11.39
CA ILE A 112 -0.08 -6.06 -11.86
C ILE A 112 0.63 -4.90 -12.56
N SER A 113 1.77 -4.39 -12.03
CA SER A 113 2.52 -3.32 -12.69
C SER A 113 3.01 -3.75 -14.07
N LEU A 114 3.48 -5.00 -14.23
CA LEU A 114 3.90 -5.54 -15.51
C LEU A 114 2.74 -5.69 -16.50
N ALA A 115 1.59 -6.21 -16.06
CA ALA A 115 0.38 -6.30 -16.88
C ALA A 115 -0.12 -4.93 -17.36
N MET A 116 0.07 -3.89 -16.55
CA MET A 116 -0.29 -2.52 -16.92
C MET A 116 0.73 -1.81 -17.81
N LEU A 117 1.97 -2.30 -17.90
CA LEU A 117 2.97 -1.77 -18.82
C LEU A 117 2.72 -2.21 -20.28
N ASN A 118 2.22 -3.41 -20.45
CA ASN A 118 1.85 -3.93 -21.75
C ASN A 118 0.64 -4.86 -21.62
N GLU A 119 -0.50 -4.43 -22.14
CA GLU A 119 -1.79 -5.14 -22.06
C GLU A 119 -1.77 -6.49 -22.82
N SER A 120 -0.77 -6.72 -23.69
CA SER A 120 -0.60 -8.01 -24.36
C SER A 120 0.08 -9.07 -23.48
N PHE A 121 0.70 -8.68 -22.36
CA PHE A 121 1.34 -9.65 -21.46
C PHE A 121 0.31 -10.49 -20.73
N ILE A 122 0.61 -11.79 -20.63
CA ILE A 122 -0.16 -12.72 -19.79
C ILE A 122 0.64 -12.91 -18.49
N VAL A 123 0.12 -12.37 -17.39
CA VAL A 123 0.84 -12.39 -16.11
C VAL A 123 0.12 -13.29 -15.11
N PHE A 124 0.86 -14.25 -14.55
CA PHE A 124 0.40 -15.11 -13.47
C PHE A 124 1.07 -14.70 -12.16
N GLY A 125 0.29 -14.36 -11.14
CA GLY A 125 0.77 -14.20 -9.76
C GLY A 125 0.58 -15.50 -8.98
N VAL A 126 1.63 -16.00 -8.35
CA VAL A 126 1.63 -17.23 -7.55
C VAL A 126 2.19 -16.92 -6.16
N ASP A 127 1.56 -17.45 -5.13
CA ASP A 127 2.04 -17.36 -3.75
C ASP A 127 1.71 -18.65 -2.99
N ILE A 128 2.55 -19.02 -2.03
CA ILE A 128 2.27 -20.15 -1.13
C ILE A 128 1.16 -19.82 -0.13
N SER A 129 1.00 -18.54 0.18
CA SER A 129 -0.02 -18.04 1.09
C SER A 129 -1.32 -17.74 0.34
N GLU A 130 -2.37 -18.51 0.63
CA GLU A 130 -3.71 -18.22 0.10
C GLU A 130 -4.21 -16.83 0.51
N GLU A 131 -3.85 -16.36 1.72
CA GLU A 131 -4.18 -15.04 2.21
C GLU A 131 -3.51 -13.92 1.40
N ALA A 132 -2.26 -14.14 0.95
CA ALA A 132 -1.58 -13.22 0.04
C ALA A 132 -2.30 -13.15 -1.31
N ILE A 133 -2.72 -14.30 -1.84
CA ILE A 133 -3.51 -14.35 -3.10
C ILE A 133 -4.82 -13.56 -2.97
N LEU A 134 -5.49 -13.57 -1.81
CA LEU A 134 -6.69 -12.75 -1.60
C LEU A 134 -6.38 -11.25 -1.68
N VAL A 135 -5.22 -10.82 -1.16
CA VAL A 135 -4.76 -9.43 -1.26
C VAL A 135 -4.42 -9.08 -2.72
N ALA A 136 -3.65 -9.93 -3.41
CA ALA A 136 -3.32 -9.73 -4.82
C ALA A 136 -4.57 -9.60 -5.70
N ARG A 137 -5.56 -10.49 -5.53
CA ARG A 137 -6.84 -10.42 -6.25
C ARG A 137 -7.61 -9.12 -5.97
N LYS A 138 -7.58 -8.62 -4.73
CA LYS A 138 -8.21 -7.34 -4.40
C LYS A 138 -7.56 -6.18 -5.16
N ASN A 139 -6.23 -6.20 -5.28
CA ASN A 139 -5.48 -5.21 -6.05
C ASN A 139 -5.74 -5.37 -7.55
N ASP A 140 -5.73 -6.57 -8.07
CA ASP A 140 -6.04 -6.88 -9.46
C ASP A 140 -7.42 -6.33 -9.86
N LEU A 141 -8.46 -6.62 -9.07
CA LEU A 141 -9.80 -6.08 -9.28
C LEU A 141 -9.86 -4.54 -9.27
N THR A 142 -8.92 -3.87 -8.62
CA THR A 142 -8.85 -2.41 -8.58
C THR A 142 -8.32 -1.85 -9.88
N TYR A 143 -7.33 -2.50 -10.48
CA TYR A 143 -6.60 -1.98 -11.62
C TYR A 143 -7.02 -2.59 -12.97
N MET A 144 -7.44 -3.86 -12.97
CA MET A 144 -7.75 -4.61 -14.21
C MET A 144 -9.23 -4.58 -14.60
N LYS A 145 -10.12 -3.98 -13.80
CA LYS A 145 -11.57 -3.86 -14.08
C LYS A 145 -11.95 -2.89 -15.21
N LYS A 146 -11.04 -2.44 -16.03
CA LYS A 146 -11.31 -1.47 -17.10
C LYS A 146 -11.50 -2.08 -18.50
N ASN A 147 -11.67 -3.41 -18.57
CA ASN A 147 -12.00 -4.09 -19.83
C ASN A 147 -13.27 -4.92 -19.72
#